data_886e4cc13a896b86c6e63be23ee6cd10
#
_entry.id   886e4cc13a896b86c6e63be23ee6cd10
#
_cell.length_a   1.000
_cell.length_b   1.000
_cell.length_c   1.000
_cell.angle_alpha   90.00
_cell.angle_beta   90.00
_cell.angle_gamma   90.00
#
_symmetry.space_group_name_H-M   'P 1'
#
loop_
_entity.id
_entity.type
_entity.pdbx_description
1 polymer ?
#
loop_
_entity_poly.entity_id
_entity_poly.type
_entity_poly.pdbx_seq_one_letter_code
_entity_poly.pdbx_strand_id
1 'polypeptide(L)'
;MELGNKIKQYRIKCNLTQESLADRLNISPQSISKWENGITMPDITLLPELSEIFGVTIDELFDLSVDQKLNRIESKLDIEDGLSNHDFKEIEAYLKEQASTKEYKYKSTYLLSYLYTNRLMSDSKMIKKYAKYMIKRIKE
;
A
#
# COMPACT_ATOMS: atom_id res chain seq x y z
N MET A 1 12.08 -17.47 -5.89
CA MET A 1 11.73 -16.27 -5.09
C MET A 1 10.53 -15.60 -5.76
N GLU A 2 9.57 -15.23 -4.97
CA GLU A 2 8.25 -14.76 -5.42
C GLU A 2 8.32 -13.48 -6.30
N LEU A 3 9.13 -12.49 -5.88
CA LEU A 3 9.31 -11.24 -6.61
C LEU A 3 9.89 -11.44 -8.03
N GLY A 4 10.89 -12.30 -8.21
CA GLY A 4 11.47 -12.55 -9.52
C GLY A 4 10.46 -13.15 -10.50
N ASN A 5 9.62 -14.07 -10.04
CA ASN A 5 8.53 -14.62 -10.83
C ASN A 5 7.49 -13.56 -11.21
N LYS A 6 7.18 -12.63 -10.30
CA LYS A 6 6.26 -11.51 -10.57
C LYS A 6 6.83 -10.56 -11.61
N ILE A 7 8.10 -10.19 -11.49
CA ILE A 7 8.79 -9.36 -12.50
C ILE A 7 8.68 -10.02 -13.88
N LYS A 8 8.96 -11.32 -13.99
CA LYS A 8 8.83 -12.07 -15.23
C LYS A 8 7.41 -12.07 -15.78
N GLN A 9 6.40 -12.31 -14.92
CA GLN A 9 4.99 -12.32 -15.33
C GLN A 9 4.55 -10.95 -15.85
N TYR A 10 4.85 -9.86 -15.12
CA TYR A 10 4.48 -8.51 -15.53
C TYR A 10 5.24 -8.07 -16.79
N ARG A 11 6.53 -8.41 -16.92
CA ARG A 11 7.30 -8.14 -18.13
C ARG A 11 6.66 -8.78 -19.36
N ILE A 12 6.29 -10.06 -19.27
CA ILE A 12 5.63 -10.79 -20.37
C ILE A 12 4.26 -10.18 -20.67
N LYS A 13 3.47 -9.85 -19.65
CA LYS A 13 2.16 -9.20 -19.78
C LYS A 13 2.26 -7.85 -20.49
N CYS A 14 3.34 -7.11 -20.26
CA CYS A 14 3.64 -5.84 -20.92
C CYS A 14 4.31 -6.02 -22.31
N ASN A 15 4.45 -7.24 -22.81
CA ASN A 15 5.13 -7.57 -24.07
C ASN A 15 6.59 -7.05 -24.14
N LEU A 16 7.30 -7.05 -23.01
CA LEU A 16 8.69 -6.63 -22.92
C LEU A 16 9.63 -7.85 -22.97
N THR A 17 10.76 -7.71 -23.67
CA THR A 17 11.90 -8.62 -23.54
C THR A 17 12.72 -8.27 -22.31
N GLN A 18 13.61 -9.16 -21.87
CA GLN A 18 14.56 -8.85 -20.80
C GLN A 18 15.45 -7.65 -21.16
N GLU A 19 15.85 -7.55 -22.44
CA GLU A 19 16.61 -6.42 -22.97
C GLU A 19 15.80 -5.12 -22.91
N SER A 20 14.56 -5.12 -23.40
CA SER A 20 13.69 -3.91 -23.37
C SER A 20 13.40 -3.42 -21.95
N LEU A 21 13.24 -4.33 -21.00
CA LEU A 21 13.05 -3.95 -19.59
C LEU A 21 14.35 -3.39 -19.00
N ALA A 22 15.48 -4.02 -19.31
CA ALA A 22 16.80 -3.58 -18.86
C ALA A 22 17.15 -2.18 -19.38
N ASP A 23 16.85 -1.91 -20.67
CA ASP A 23 17.06 -0.60 -21.27
C ASP A 23 16.24 0.49 -20.57
N ARG A 24 14.97 0.21 -20.23
CA ARG A 24 14.11 1.17 -19.51
C ARG A 24 14.60 1.47 -18.11
N LEU A 25 15.21 0.50 -17.44
CA LEU A 25 15.77 0.63 -16.08
C LEU A 25 17.24 1.06 -16.08
N ASN A 26 17.85 1.25 -17.27
CA ASN A 26 19.26 1.58 -17.44
C ASN A 26 20.21 0.61 -16.72
N ILE A 27 19.93 -0.70 -16.84
CA ILE A 27 20.72 -1.80 -16.28
C ILE A 27 21.02 -2.86 -17.35
N SER A 28 21.82 -3.88 -16.99
CA SER A 28 22.13 -4.98 -17.92
C SER A 28 20.97 -6.00 -18.01
N PRO A 29 20.74 -6.63 -19.20
CA PRO A 29 19.78 -7.72 -19.33
C PRO A 29 20.08 -8.91 -18.42
N GLN A 30 21.35 -9.14 -18.10
CA GLN A 30 21.80 -10.17 -17.16
C GLN A 30 21.26 -9.94 -15.75
N SER A 31 21.09 -8.67 -15.35
CA SER A 31 20.48 -8.33 -14.06
C SER A 31 19.02 -8.77 -14.03
N ILE A 32 18.25 -8.48 -15.07
CA ILE A 32 16.86 -8.94 -15.19
C ILE A 32 16.79 -10.47 -15.14
N SER A 33 17.65 -11.16 -15.90
CA SER A 33 17.70 -12.63 -15.88
C SER A 33 18.00 -13.19 -14.49
N LYS A 34 18.94 -12.59 -13.74
CA LYS A 34 19.26 -13.00 -12.37
C LYS A 34 18.07 -12.78 -11.43
N TRP A 35 17.33 -11.67 -11.54
CA TRP A 35 16.14 -11.42 -10.74
C TRP A 35 15.04 -12.46 -11.03
N GLU A 36 14.74 -12.69 -12.31
CA GLU A 36 13.70 -13.65 -12.74
C GLU A 36 14.01 -15.10 -12.33
N ASN A 37 15.29 -15.44 -12.23
CA ASN A 37 15.75 -16.76 -11.77
C ASN A 37 15.97 -16.83 -10.23
N GLY A 38 15.68 -15.75 -9.51
CA GLY A 38 15.82 -15.71 -8.05
C GLY A 38 17.26 -15.74 -7.53
N ILE A 39 18.25 -15.44 -8.38
CA ILE A 39 19.68 -15.41 -8.03
C ILE A 39 20.02 -14.15 -7.24
N THR A 40 19.46 -13.01 -7.68
CA THR A 40 19.60 -11.71 -7.00
C THR A 40 18.25 -11.00 -6.92
N MET A 41 18.15 -9.96 -6.13
CA MET A 41 16.99 -9.07 -6.05
C MET A 41 17.28 -7.74 -6.75
N PRO A 42 16.24 -7.04 -7.24
CA PRO A 42 16.36 -5.64 -7.63
C PRO A 42 16.84 -4.78 -6.46
N ASP A 43 17.56 -3.72 -6.78
CA ASP A 43 17.79 -2.65 -5.82
C ASP A 43 16.44 -1.98 -5.46
N ILE A 44 16.26 -1.62 -4.19
CA ILE A 44 15.03 -0.99 -3.70
C ILE A 44 14.70 0.30 -4.44
N THR A 45 15.70 1.01 -4.93
CA THR A 45 15.56 2.26 -5.70
C THR A 45 14.90 2.05 -7.07
N LEU A 46 14.93 0.84 -7.61
CA LEU A 46 14.33 0.48 -8.90
C LEU A 46 12.86 0.03 -8.78
N LEU A 47 12.36 -0.19 -7.57
CA LEU A 47 10.99 -0.65 -7.36
C LEU A 47 9.92 0.36 -7.85
N PRO A 48 10.07 1.68 -7.63
CA PRO A 48 9.14 2.66 -8.19
C PRO A 48 9.09 2.62 -9.72
N GLU A 49 10.24 2.54 -10.40
CA GLU A 49 10.32 2.46 -11.86
C GLU A 49 9.70 1.17 -12.40
N LEU A 50 9.94 0.03 -11.74
CA LEU A 50 9.29 -1.24 -12.07
C LEU A 50 7.76 -1.15 -11.95
N SER A 51 7.29 -0.53 -10.87
CA SER A 51 5.87 -0.26 -10.61
C SER A 51 5.25 0.56 -11.75
N GLU A 52 5.90 1.65 -12.17
CA GLU A 52 5.46 2.50 -13.29
C GLU A 52 5.47 1.76 -14.64
N ILE A 53 6.56 1.04 -14.96
CA ILE A 53 6.70 0.31 -16.23
C ILE A 53 5.61 -0.75 -16.37
N PHE A 54 5.28 -1.44 -15.29
CA PHE A 54 4.27 -2.50 -15.30
C PHE A 54 2.84 -1.98 -15.07
N GLY A 55 2.65 -0.73 -14.65
CA GLY A 55 1.35 -0.15 -14.32
C GLY A 55 0.69 -0.82 -13.11
N VAL A 56 1.49 -1.22 -12.11
CA VAL A 56 1.05 -1.91 -10.90
C VAL A 56 1.57 -1.19 -9.66
N THR A 57 0.97 -1.44 -8.51
CA THR A 57 1.50 -0.94 -7.24
C THR A 57 2.70 -1.78 -6.77
N ILE A 58 3.52 -1.23 -5.87
CA ILE A 58 4.61 -1.99 -5.22
C ILE A 58 4.04 -3.19 -4.45
N ASP A 59 2.87 -3.04 -3.82
CA ASP A 59 2.20 -4.13 -3.09
C ASP A 59 1.80 -5.29 -4.03
N GLU A 60 1.34 -4.98 -5.25
CA GLU A 60 1.06 -5.98 -6.28
C GLU A 60 2.34 -6.65 -6.79
N LEU A 61 3.42 -5.89 -6.90
CA LEU A 61 4.72 -6.41 -7.32
C LEU A 61 5.25 -7.46 -6.33
N PHE A 62 5.03 -7.25 -5.02
CA PHE A 62 5.41 -8.20 -3.96
C PHE A 62 4.37 -9.29 -3.68
N ASP A 63 3.23 -9.26 -4.36
CA ASP A 63 2.15 -10.26 -4.19
C ASP A 63 1.72 -10.43 -2.72
N LEU A 64 1.53 -9.32 -2.03
CA LEU A 64 1.06 -9.37 -0.66
C LEU A 64 -0.30 -10.06 -0.61
N SER A 65 -0.41 -11.11 0.19
CA SER A 65 -1.68 -11.77 0.44
C SER A 65 -2.69 -10.82 1.09
N VAL A 66 -3.97 -11.13 0.99
CA VAL A 66 -5.01 -10.34 1.65
C VAL A 66 -4.75 -10.25 3.15
N ASP A 67 -4.30 -11.35 3.79
CA ASP A 67 -3.94 -11.36 5.20
C ASP A 67 -2.80 -10.38 5.53
N GLN A 68 -1.76 -10.35 4.70
CA GLN A 68 -0.64 -9.42 4.88
C GLN A 68 -1.08 -7.97 4.72
N LYS A 69 -1.95 -7.68 3.76
CA LYS A 69 -2.52 -6.34 3.56
C LYS A 69 -3.41 -5.93 4.75
N LEU A 70 -4.25 -6.82 5.25
CA LEU A 70 -5.10 -6.57 6.42
C LEU A 70 -4.26 -6.33 7.68
N ASN A 71 -3.21 -7.13 7.91
CA ASN A 71 -2.28 -6.94 9.03
C ASN A 71 -1.54 -5.60 8.95
N ARG A 72 -1.16 -5.18 7.74
CA ARG A 72 -0.50 -3.90 7.49
C ARG A 72 -1.44 -2.72 7.76
N ILE A 73 -2.71 -2.83 7.37
CA ILE A 73 -3.74 -1.85 7.71
C ILE A 73 -3.92 -1.76 9.23
N GLU A 74 -4.03 -2.88 9.92
CA GLU A 74 -4.15 -2.93 11.38
C GLU A 74 -2.99 -2.20 12.06
N SER A 75 -1.75 -2.54 11.68
CA SER A 75 -0.55 -1.87 12.21
C SER A 75 -0.54 -0.36 11.93
N LYS A 76 -1.01 0.06 10.76
CA LYS A 76 -1.12 1.49 10.40
C LYS A 76 -2.12 2.20 11.29
N LEU A 77 -3.27 1.59 11.57
CA LEU A 77 -4.30 2.14 12.46
C LEU A 77 -3.83 2.24 13.92
N ASP A 78 -2.93 1.36 14.35
CA ASP A 78 -2.37 1.37 15.72
C ASP A 78 -1.36 2.50 15.93
N ILE A 79 -0.62 2.88 14.90
CA ILE A 79 0.52 3.80 15.00
C ILE A 79 0.13 5.25 14.67
N GLU A 80 -0.77 5.46 13.71
CA GLU A 80 -1.08 6.80 13.19
C GLU A 80 -2.19 7.51 13.97
N ASP A 81 -1.85 8.64 14.58
CA ASP A 81 -2.79 9.58 15.21
C ASP A 81 -3.52 10.44 14.14
N GLY A 82 -4.23 9.80 13.25
CA GLY A 82 -5.03 10.43 12.20
C GLY A 82 -4.51 10.17 10.78
N LEU A 83 -5.28 9.43 10.02
CA LEU A 83 -5.04 9.18 8.60
C LEU A 83 -5.38 10.40 7.76
N SER A 84 -4.64 10.59 6.65
CA SER A 84 -5.04 11.52 5.60
C SER A 84 -6.41 11.14 5.04
N ASN A 85 -7.12 12.10 4.44
CA ASN A 85 -8.40 11.79 3.78
C ASN A 85 -8.25 10.80 2.62
N HIS A 86 -7.12 10.85 1.93
CA HIS A 86 -6.79 9.92 0.85
C HIS A 86 -6.63 8.49 1.38
N ASP A 87 -5.73 8.30 2.36
CA ASP A 87 -5.49 6.99 2.96
C ASP A 87 -6.75 6.39 3.60
N PHE A 88 -7.54 7.23 4.27
CA PHE A 88 -8.82 6.81 4.84
C PHE A 88 -9.73 6.20 3.78
N LYS A 89 -9.93 6.89 2.64
CA LYS A 89 -10.78 6.43 1.55
C LYS A 89 -10.26 5.16 0.88
N GLU A 90 -8.95 5.07 0.67
CA GLU A 90 -8.33 3.86 0.10
C GLU A 90 -8.53 2.65 1.00
N ILE A 91 -8.20 2.79 2.28
CA ILE A 91 -8.36 1.72 3.27
C ILE A 91 -9.84 1.33 3.40
N GLU A 92 -10.74 2.30 3.49
CA GLU A 92 -12.18 2.06 3.56
C GLU A 92 -12.69 1.24 2.38
N ALA A 93 -12.33 1.64 1.14
CA ALA A 93 -12.74 0.96 -0.08
C ALA A 93 -12.23 -0.49 -0.10
N TYR A 94 -10.95 -0.70 0.21
CA TYR A 94 -10.35 -2.03 0.27
C TYR A 94 -11.01 -2.92 1.33
N LEU A 95 -11.23 -2.40 2.54
CA LEU A 95 -11.87 -3.17 3.61
C LEU A 95 -13.32 -3.52 3.28
N LYS A 96 -14.07 -2.64 2.64
CA LYS A 96 -15.45 -2.92 2.17
C LYS A 96 -15.48 -4.02 1.13
N GLU A 97 -14.53 -4.02 0.20
CA GLU A 97 -14.38 -5.08 -0.79
C GLU A 97 -14.10 -6.43 -0.12
N GLN A 98 -13.12 -6.49 0.79
CA GLN A 98 -12.76 -7.73 1.49
C GLN A 98 -13.88 -8.20 2.45
N ALA A 99 -14.64 -7.28 3.05
CA ALA A 99 -15.78 -7.61 3.91
C ALA A 99 -16.93 -8.30 3.15
N SER A 100 -17.00 -8.16 1.82
CA SER A 100 -17.96 -8.88 0.96
C SER A 100 -17.57 -10.34 0.74
N THR A 101 -16.32 -10.72 1.00
CA THR A 101 -15.84 -12.09 0.87
C THR A 101 -16.09 -12.89 2.14
N LYS A 102 -16.46 -14.18 2.01
CA LYS A 102 -16.74 -15.03 3.18
C LYS A 102 -15.51 -15.20 4.09
N GLU A 103 -14.33 -15.30 3.50
CA GLU A 103 -13.08 -15.60 4.18
C GLU A 103 -12.61 -14.44 5.07
N TYR A 104 -12.68 -13.20 4.56
CA TYR A 104 -12.14 -12.02 5.23
C TYR A 104 -13.19 -11.13 5.90
N LYS A 105 -14.46 -11.51 5.85
CA LYS A 105 -15.60 -10.74 6.35
C LYS A 105 -15.39 -10.22 7.78
N TYR A 106 -15.06 -11.11 8.70
CA TYR A 106 -14.95 -10.73 10.12
C TYR A 106 -13.81 -9.77 10.37
N LYS A 107 -12.61 -10.09 9.87
CA LYS A 107 -11.42 -9.24 10.05
C LYS A 107 -11.59 -7.88 9.41
N SER A 108 -12.12 -7.83 8.19
CA SER A 108 -12.35 -6.57 7.48
C SER A 108 -13.43 -5.72 8.14
N THR A 109 -14.51 -6.33 8.65
CA THR A 109 -15.54 -5.59 9.41
C THR A 109 -15.00 -5.04 10.72
N TYR A 110 -14.18 -5.82 11.44
CA TYR A 110 -13.48 -5.34 12.63
C TYR A 110 -12.60 -4.13 12.32
N LEU A 111 -11.76 -4.22 11.29
CA LEU A 111 -10.88 -3.12 10.88
C LEU A 111 -11.64 -1.89 10.37
N LEU A 112 -12.80 -2.06 9.71
CA LEU A 112 -13.68 -0.93 9.37
C LEU A 112 -14.19 -0.21 10.63
N SER A 113 -14.63 -0.97 11.62
CA SER A 113 -15.05 -0.40 12.91
C SER A 113 -13.91 0.36 13.57
N TYR A 114 -12.70 -0.20 13.55
CA TYR A 114 -11.50 0.44 14.09
C TYR A 114 -11.14 1.71 13.33
N LEU A 115 -11.16 1.68 11.99
CA LEU A 115 -10.92 2.83 11.12
C LEU A 115 -11.88 4.00 11.46
N TYR A 116 -13.18 3.73 11.57
CA TYR A 116 -14.18 4.75 11.88
C TYR A 116 -14.04 5.29 13.30
N THR A 117 -13.72 4.45 14.27
CA THR A 117 -13.49 4.87 15.66
C THR A 117 -12.27 5.80 15.76
N ASN A 118 -11.17 5.47 15.09
CA ASN A 118 -9.97 6.31 15.05
C ASN A 118 -10.28 7.67 14.40
N ARG A 119 -11.08 7.69 13.34
CA ARG A 119 -11.49 8.94 12.69
C ARG A 119 -12.31 9.82 13.62
N LEU A 120 -13.31 9.27 14.28
CA LEU A 120 -14.14 10.01 15.25
C LEU A 120 -13.32 10.57 16.42
N MET A 121 -12.34 9.80 16.93
CA MET A 121 -11.45 10.27 17.99
C MET A 121 -10.51 11.38 17.51
N SER A 122 -9.96 11.27 16.31
CA SER A 122 -9.14 12.32 15.71
C SER A 122 -9.93 13.61 15.52
N ASP A 123 -11.12 13.54 14.95
CA ASP A 123 -11.99 14.70 14.74
C ASP A 123 -12.41 15.34 16.09
N SER A 124 -12.70 14.54 17.12
CA SER A 124 -12.99 15.02 18.47
C SER A 124 -11.80 15.75 19.10
N LYS A 125 -10.57 15.23 18.95
CA LYS A 125 -9.33 15.91 19.40
C LYS A 125 -9.16 17.26 18.70
N MET A 126 -9.40 17.32 17.39
CA MET A 126 -9.33 18.54 16.60
C MET A 126 -10.36 19.58 17.05
N ILE A 127 -11.62 19.18 17.25
CA ILE A 127 -12.69 20.06 17.74
C ILE A 127 -12.32 20.66 19.11
N LYS A 128 -11.83 19.83 20.04
CA LYS A 128 -11.36 20.30 21.35
C LYS A 128 -10.21 21.29 21.26
N LYS A 129 -9.26 21.05 20.35
CA LYS A 129 -8.13 21.95 20.09
C LYS A 129 -8.60 23.31 19.57
N TYR A 130 -9.51 23.32 18.59
CA TYR A 130 -10.08 24.56 18.03
C TYR A 130 -10.93 25.31 19.06
N ALA A 131 -11.75 24.60 19.85
CA ALA A 131 -12.53 25.23 20.93
C ALA A 131 -11.64 25.94 21.93
N LYS A 132 -10.55 25.30 22.41
CA LYS A 132 -9.57 25.93 23.30
C LYS A 132 -8.93 27.18 22.68
N TYR A 133 -8.57 27.11 21.40
CA TYR A 133 -7.99 28.24 20.67
C TYR A 133 -8.96 29.43 20.60
N MET A 134 -10.22 29.17 20.24
CA MET A 134 -11.25 30.19 20.14
C MET A 134 -11.56 30.83 21.52
N ILE A 135 -11.68 30.03 22.59
CA ILE A 135 -11.89 30.53 23.94
C ILE A 135 -10.75 31.46 24.40
N LYS A 136 -9.50 31.10 24.03
CA LYS A 136 -8.34 31.94 24.36
C LYS A 136 -8.44 33.30 23.66
N ARG A 137 -8.80 33.33 22.38
CA ARG A 137 -8.92 34.59 21.60
C ARG A 137 -10.05 35.49 22.02
N ILE A 138 -11.13 34.95 22.60
CA ILE A 138 -12.25 35.76 23.12
C ILE A 138 -11.87 36.44 24.44
N LYS A 139 -10.88 35.88 25.17
CA LYS A 139 -10.43 36.43 26.45
C LYS A 139 -9.30 37.46 26.35
N GLU A 140 -8.67 37.53 25.21
CA GLU A 140 -7.66 38.57 24.84
C GLU A 140 -8.34 39.80 24.25
#